data_93ac3f418560e9a6185cb903c23b8f37
#
_entry.id   93ac3f418560e9a6185cb903c23b8f37
#
_cell.length_a   1.000
_cell.length_b   1.000
_cell.length_c   1.000
_cell.angle_alpha   90.00
_cell.angle_beta   90.00
_cell.angle_gamma   90.00
#
_symmetry.space_group_name_H-M   'P 1'
#
loop_
_entity.id
_entity.type
_entity.pdbx_description
1 polymer ?
#
loop_
_entity_poly.entity_id
_entity_poly.type
_entity_poly.pdbx_seq_one_letter_code
_entity_poly.pdbx_strand_id
1 'polypeptide(L)'
;DRSNREIELFYNFVTTNKTEFYREPALFLWIRENIIPALREEIVNGLREKIRFWSAGCSTGEEAYSLSFETQALAGMLSDVSNGYKILATDINTQALVAAHKGIYNQEDIKNLSHPILKKYFIHTPSSVNMITTYMIKDFIKNLIQFRLLNFLDKNYPIATKFDIILCRNVLYYFKDEVREKIF
;
A
#
# COMPACT_ATOMS: atom_id res chain seq x y z
N ASP A 1 26.58 3.40 -9.44
CA ASP A 1 26.90 4.30 -10.55
C ASP A 1 26.34 5.70 -10.24
N ARG A 2 27.16 6.75 -10.45
CA ARG A 2 26.82 8.16 -10.11
C ARG A 2 25.57 8.62 -10.86
N SER A 3 25.42 8.22 -12.12
CA SER A 3 24.25 8.56 -12.95
C SER A 3 22.95 8.02 -12.39
N ASN A 4 22.93 6.78 -11.92
CA ASN A 4 21.72 6.18 -11.32
C ASN A 4 21.32 6.88 -10.02
N ARG A 5 22.29 7.32 -9.21
CA ARG A 5 22.04 8.08 -7.99
C ARG A 5 21.47 9.48 -8.28
N GLU A 6 21.95 10.14 -9.32
CA GLU A 6 21.43 11.46 -9.72
C GLU A 6 20.00 11.36 -10.23
N ILE A 7 19.67 10.32 -11.01
CA ILE A 7 18.31 10.02 -11.48
C ILE A 7 17.38 9.72 -10.31
N GLU A 8 17.81 8.93 -9.36
CA GLU A 8 17.05 8.63 -8.14
C GLU A 8 16.76 9.88 -7.32
N LEU A 9 17.76 10.73 -7.11
CA LEU A 9 17.59 12.01 -6.42
C LEU A 9 16.60 12.92 -7.16
N PHE A 10 16.65 12.94 -8.49
CA PHE A 10 15.70 13.69 -9.31
C PHE A 10 14.27 13.19 -9.09
N TYR A 11 14.01 11.88 -9.17
CA TYR A 11 12.68 11.32 -8.90
C TYR A 11 12.20 11.65 -7.49
N ASN A 12 13.04 11.51 -6.48
CA ASN A 12 12.68 11.86 -5.10
C ASN A 12 12.31 13.33 -4.93
N PHE A 13 12.90 14.22 -5.73
CA PHE A 13 12.63 15.65 -5.66
C PHE A 13 11.38 16.08 -6.43
N VAL A 14 11.12 15.51 -7.62
CA VAL A 14 10.02 15.95 -8.50
C VAL A 14 8.69 15.28 -8.21
N THR A 15 8.69 14.13 -7.52
CA THR A 15 7.43 13.43 -7.21
C THR A 15 6.68 14.10 -6.08
N THR A 16 5.38 14.29 -6.29
CA THR A 16 4.49 14.83 -5.25
C THR A 16 3.96 13.68 -4.40
N ASN A 17 4.40 13.62 -3.14
CA ASN A 17 4.04 12.54 -2.21
C ASN A 17 2.83 12.88 -1.32
N LYS A 18 1.86 13.66 -1.83
CA LYS A 18 0.64 13.96 -1.07
C LYS A 18 -0.26 12.73 -1.01
N THR A 19 -0.30 12.11 0.15
CA THR A 19 -1.10 10.91 0.43
C THR A 19 -1.72 11.03 1.82
N GLU A 20 -2.72 10.22 2.12
CA GLU A 20 -3.36 10.13 3.42
C GLU A 20 -4.05 8.77 3.59
N PHE A 21 -4.23 8.34 4.83
CA PHE A 21 -5.01 7.15 5.12
C PHE A 21 -6.46 7.31 4.67
N TYR A 22 -7.02 6.28 4.03
CA TYR A 22 -8.37 6.24 3.49
C TYR A 22 -8.70 7.41 2.53
N ARG A 23 -7.70 7.92 1.80
CA ARG A 23 -7.95 8.90 0.74
C ARG A 23 -9.04 8.39 -0.19
N GLU A 24 -10.10 9.22 -0.44
CA GLU A 24 -11.33 8.83 -1.14
C GLU A 24 -12.04 7.65 -0.43
N PRO A 25 -12.58 7.86 0.77
CA PRO A 25 -13.09 6.78 1.63
C PRO A 25 -14.20 5.95 1.01
N ALA A 26 -14.94 6.50 0.04
CA ALA A 26 -15.98 5.78 -0.71
C ALA A 26 -15.44 4.53 -1.43
N LEU A 27 -14.19 4.58 -1.92
CA LEU A 27 -13.55 3.44 -2.56
C LEU A 27 -13.33 2.29 -1.56
N PHE A 28 -12.80 2.59 -0.38
CA PHE A 28 -12.55 1.57 0.65
C PHE A 28 -13.85 0.99 1.19
N LEU A 29 -14.91 1.82 1.30
CA LEU A 29 -16.25 1.34 1.63
C LEU A 29 -16.75 0.37 0.57
N TRP A 30 -16.62 0.72 -0.71
CA TRP A 30 -17.03 -0.14 -1.82
C TRP A 30 -16.26 -1.48 -1.83
N ILE A 31 -14.94 -1.46 -1.59
CA ILE A 31 -14.11 -2.67 -1.44
C ILE A 31 -14.66 -3.55 -0.31
N ARG A 32 -14.94 -2.95 0.85
CA ARG A 32 -15.49 -3.64 2.03
C ARG A 32 -16.82 -4.30 1.74
N GLU A 33 -17.71 -3.62 1.03
CA GLU A 33 -19.10 -4.06 0.82
C GLU A 33 -19.26 -5.02 -0.37
N ASN A 34 -18.38 -4.94 -1.37
CA ASN A 34 -18.54 -5.69 -2.62
C ASN A 34 -17.43 -6.72 -2.85
N ILE A 35 -16.16 -6.34 -2.68
CA ILE A 35 -15.04 -7.22 -3.03
C ILE A 35 -14.72 -8.21 -1.92
N ILE A 36 -14.65 -7.74 -0.68
CA ILE A 36 -14.29 -8.60 0.46
C ILE A 36 -15.28 -9.75 0.65
N PRO A 37 -16.62 -9.54 0.59
CA PRO A 37 -17.58 -10.63 0.69
C PRO A 37 -17.42 -11.67 -0.43
N ALA A 38 -17.21 -11.22 -1.67
CA ALA A 38 -17.01 -12.13 -2.81
C ALA A 38 -15.76 -13.00 -2.65
N LEU A 39 -14.62 -12.37 -2.32
CA LEU A 39 -13.37 -13.10 -2.07
C LEU A 39 -13.49 -14.06 -0.89
N ARG A 40 -14.21 -13.67 0.16
CA ARG A 40 -14.48 -14.51 1.31
C ARG A 40 -15.28 -15.75 0.92
N GLU A 41 -16.31 -15.60 0.12
CA GLU A 41 -17.15 -16.71 -0.38
C GLU A 41 -16.30 -17.69 -1.20
N GLU A 42 -15.45 -17.19 -2.10
CA GLU A 42 -14.55 -18.04 -2.90
C GLU A 42 -13.56 -18.84 -2.03
N ILE A 43 -13.02 -18.22 -0.96
CA ILE A 43 -12.14 -18.91 0.00
C ILE A 43 -12.88 -20.01 0.73
N VAL A 44 -14.06 -19.71 1.28
CA VAL A 44 -14.88 -20.68 2.06
C VAL A 44 -15.28 -21.87 1.19
N ASN A 45 -15.56 -21.65 -0.09
CA ASN A 45 -15.93 -22.69 -1.04
C ASN A 45 -14.72 -23.44 -1.63
N GLY A 46 -13.48 -23.13 -1.18
CA GLY A 46 -12.27 -23.76 -1.69
C GLY A 46 -11.90 -23.40 -3.13
N LEU A 47 -12.53 -22.37 -3.68
CA LEU A 47 -12.32 -21.91 -5.06
C LEU A 47 -11.11 -20.99 -5.18
N ARG A 48 -10.59 -20.48 -4.04
CA ARG A 48 -9.50 -19.53 -3.99
C ARG A 48 -8.50 -19.85 -2.88
N GLU A 49 -7.25 -19.98 -3.27
CA GLU A 49 -6.12 -20.20 -2.36
C GLU A 49 -5.19 -18.98 -2.26
N LYS A 50 -5.30 -18.03 -3.18
CA LYS A 50 -4.40 -16.88 -3.27
C LYS A 50 -5.17 -15.58 -3.48
N ILE A 51 -4.79 -14.56 -2.72
CA ILE A 51 -5.28 -13.19 -2.86
C ILE A 51 -4.08 -12.27 -3.08
N ARG A 52 -4.16 -11.44 -4.11
CA ARG A 52 -3.11 -10.53 -4.52
C ARG A 52 -3.69 -9.15 -4.78
N PHE A 53 -3.19 -8.16 -4.07
CA PHE A 53 -3.52 -6.77 -4.29
C PHE A 53 -2.27 -5.98 -4.70
N TRP A 54 -2.47 -4.90 -5.45
CA TRP A 54 -1.40 -4.01 -5.84
C TRP A 54 -1.81 -2.55 -5.61
N SER A 55 -1.03 -1.83 -4.78
CA SER A 55 -1.07 -0.38 -4.63
C SER A 55 0.06 0.19 -5.48
N ALA A 56 -0.29 0.75 -6.63
CA ALA A 56 0.62 1.21 -7.67
C ALA A 56 0.80 2.73 -7.58
N GLY A 57 1.95 3.19 -7.09
CA GLY A 57 2.20 4.58 -6.67
C GLY A 57 1.81 4.79 -5.22
N CYS A 58 2.35 3.95 -4.31
CA CYS A 58 1.94 3.87 -2.91
C CYS A 58 2.45 5.02 -2.03
N SER A 59 3.37 5.85 -2.53
CA SER A 59 4.00 6.94 -1.78
C SER A 59 4.54 6.47 -0.41
N THR A 60 4.21 7.15 0.68
CA THR A 60 4.61 6.82 2.05
C THR A 60 3.78 5.69 2.70
N GLY A 61 2.94 5.00 1.91
CA GLY A 61 2.33 3.71 2.26
C GLY A 61 0.91 3.76 2.78
N GLU A 62 0.29 4.93 2.98
CA GLU A 62 -1.03 5.10 3.58
C GLU A 62 -2.14 4.36 2.82
N GLU A 63 -2.07 4.33 1.46
CA GLU A 63 -3.02 3.59 0.63
C GLU A 63 -2.86 2.08 0.84
N ALA A 64 -1.63 1.57 0.78
CA ALA A 64 -1.35 0.15 0.97
C ALA A 64 -1.76 -0.34 2.37
N TYR A 65 -1.52 0.46 3.40
CA TYR A 65 -1.95 0.16 4.76
C TYR A 65 -3.46 0.23 4.92
N SER A 66 -4.13 1.25 4.34
CA SER A 66 -5.60 1.35 4.35
C SER A 66 -6.23 0.13 3.70
N LEU A 67 -5.70 -0.31 2.55
CA LEU A 67 -6.14 -1.54 1.88
C LEU A 67 -5.92 -2.77 2.79
N SER A 68 -4.77 -2.85 3.45
CA SER A 68 -4.46 -3.93 4.38
C SER A 68 -5.43 -3.96 5.58
N PHE A 69 -5.81 -2.82 6.14
CA PHE A 69 -6.77 -2.77 7.26
C PHE A 69 -8.13 -3.34 6.87
N GLU A 70 -8.58 -3.10 5.64
CA GLU A 70 -9.84 -3.66 5.13
C GLU A 70 -9.75 -5.16 4.87
N THR A 71 -8.64 -5.63 4.34
CA THR A 71 -8.54 -6.96 3.74
C THR A 71 -7.81 -7.99 4.61
N GLN A 72 -7.16 -7.60 5.72
CA GLN A 72 -6.35 -8.51 6.54
C GLN A 72 -7.15 -9.69 7.11
N ALA A 73 -8.46 -9.55 7.30
CA ALA A 73 -9.31 -10.64 7.77
C ALA A 73 -9.34 -11.82 6.78
N LEU A 74 -9.22 -11.56 5.48
CA LEU A 74 -9.13 -12.58 4.44
C LEU A 74 -7.84 -13.41 4.56
N ALA A 75 -6.74 -12.77 4.98
CA ALA A 75 -5.47 -13.46 5.18
C ALA A 75 -5.61 -14.60 6.19
N GLY A 76 -6.34 -14.37 7.30
CA GLY A 76 -6.56 -15.37 8.34
C GLY A 76 -7.48 -16.53 7.93
N MET A 77 -8.10 -16.46 6.75
CA MET A 77 -8.95 -17.53 6.22
C MET A 77 -8.19 -18.49 5.27
N LEU A 78 -7.00 -18.09 4.83
CA LEU A 78 -6.17 -18.88 3.92
C LEU A 78 -5.31 -19.86 4.72
N SER A 79 -5.13 -21.08 4.22
CA SER A 79 -4.32 -22.13 4.85
C SER A 79 -2.83 -21.77 4.91
N ASP A 80 -2.33 -21.01 3.93
CA ASP A 80 -0.97 -20.49 3.87
C ASP A 80 -0.99 -18.97 3.66
N VAL A 81 -0.97 -18.23 4.76
CA VAL A 81 -0.98 -16.76 4.72
C VAL A 81 0.27 -16.23 4.01
N SER A 82 1.42 -16.86 4.18
CA SER A 82 2.71 -16.38 3.64
C SER A 82 2.74 -16.37 2.11
N ASN A 83 2.11 -17.35 1.47
CA ASN A 83 2.00 -17.47 0.02
C ASN A 83 0.60 -17.14 -0.50
N GLY A 84 -0.42 -17.30 0.34
CA GLY A 84 -1.82 -17.09 -0.01
C GLY A 84 -2.20 -15.61 -0.10
N TYR A 85 -1.71 -14.74 0.77
CA TYR A 85 -2.09 -13.33 0.82
C TYR A 85 -0.89 -12.41 0.68
N LYS A 86 -0.96 -11.44 -0.25
CA LYS A 86 0.05 -10.37 -0.39
C LYS A 86 -0.55 -9.10 -0.97
N ILE A 87 -0.05 -7.98 -0.46
CA ILE A 87 -0.20 -6.67 -1.08
C ILE A 87 1.17 -6.27 -1.64
N LEU A 88 1.27 -6.08 -2.95
CA LEU A 88 2.40 -5.41 -3.57
C LEU A 88 2.15 -3.90 -3.47
N ALA A 89 3.12 -3.16 -3.00
CA ALA A 89 3.08 -1.70 -2.94
C ALA A 89 4.32 -1.16 -3.66
N THR A 90 4.12 -0.37 -4.71
CA THR A 90 5.22 0.12 -5.54
C THR A 90 5.22 1.62 -5.67
N ASP A 91 6.40 2.21 -5.73
CA ASP A 91 6.61 3.61 -6.03
C ASP A 91 7.95 3.83 -6.72
N ILE A 92 8.11 4.96 -7.41
CA ILE A 92 9.39 5.36 -8.00
C ILE A 92 10.27 6.11 -6.99
N ASN A 93 9.67 6.67 -5.94
CA ASN A 93 10.36 7.44 -4.91
C ASN A 93 10.91 6.51 -3.81
N THR A 94 12.22 6.36 -3.78
CA THR A 94 12.88 5.47 -2.81
C THR A 94 12.78 5.98 -1.37
N GLN A 95 12.75 7.30 -1.15
CA GLN A 95 12.59 7.87 0.19
C GLN A 95 11.18 7.63 0.73
N ALA A 96 10.16 7.74 -0.14
CA ALA A 96 8.79 7.40 0.20
C ALA A 96 8.66 5.91 0.57
N LEU A 97 9.28 5.02 -0.21
CA LEU A 97 9.29 3.58 0.10
C LEU A 97 9.99 3.25 1.42
N VAL A 98 11.07 3.95 1.76
CA VAL A 98 11.74 3.80 3.07
C VAL A 98 10.80 4.23 4.21
N ALA A 99 10.09 5.35 4.05
CA ALA A 99 9.08 5.81 5.02
C ALA A 99 7.92 4.80 5.14
N ALA A 100 7.40 4.34 4.02
CA ALA A 100 6.34 3.33 3.95
C ALA A 100 6.76 2.03 4.67
N HIS A 101 7.97 1.54 4.41
CA HIS A 101 8.49 0.32 5.05
C HIS A 101 8.66 0.48 6.57
N LYS A 102 9.08 1.65 7.05
CA LYS A 102 9.13 1.96 8.50
C LYS A 102 7.73 1.93 9.10
N GLY A 103 6.74 2.46 8.40
CA GLY A 103 5.35 2.51 8.85
C GLY A 103 5.18 3.34 10.12
N ILE A 104 5.89 4.46 10.23
CA ILE A 104 5.85 5.36 11.37
C ILE A 104 5.24 6.68 10.91
N TYR A 105 4.21 7.11 11.60
CA TYR A 105 3.39 8.26 11.27
C TYR A 105 3.25 9.19 12.45
N ASN A 106 3.06 10.49 12.21
CA ASN A 106 2.79 11.47 13.25
C ASN A 106 1.27 11.64 13.48
N GLN A 107 0.90 12.47 14.44
CA GLN A 107 -0.49 12.72 14.80
C GLN A 107 -1.32 13.31 13.63
N GLU A 108 -0.72 14.14 12.79
CA GLU A 108 -1.39 14.76 11.64
C GLU A 108 -1.69 13.74 10.55
N ASP A 109 -0.76 12.81 10.31
CA ASP A 109 -0.92 11.76 9.31
C ASP A 109 -2.08 10.82 9.62
N ILE A 110 -2.37 10.60 10.91
CA ILE A 110 -3.39 9.65 11.37
C ILE A 110 -4.71 10.30 11.81
N LYS A 111 -4.86 11.61 11.70
CA LYS A 111 -6.02 12.37 12.19
C LYS A 111 -7.38 11.89 11.68
N ASN A 112 -7.39 11.32 10.46
CA ASN A 112 -8.59 10.78 9.81
C ASN A 112 -8.93 9.35 10.25
N LEU A 113 -8.09 8.71 11.09
CA LEU A 113 -8.30 7.34 11.53
C LEU A 113 -9.13 7.29 12.81
N SER A 114 -10.08 6.37 12.84
CA SER A 114 -10.90 6.13 14.04
C SER A 114 -10.09 5.46 15.15
N HIS A 115 -10.48 5.72 16.41
CA HIS A 115 -9.82 5.10 17.55
C HIS A 115 -9.76 3.56 17.51
N PRO A 116 -10.80 2.82 17.05
CA PRO A 116 -10.71 1.38 16.87
C PRO A 116 -9.61 0.94 15.90
N ILE A 117 -9.41 1.66 14.79
CA ILE A 117 -8.35 1.38 13.80
C ILE A 117 -6.99 1.59 14.43
N LEU A 118 -6.79 2.72 15.12
CA LEU A 118 -5.54 3.02 15.81
C LEU A 118 -5.20 1.95 16.86
N LYS A 119 -6.13 1.58 17.70
CA LYS A 119 -5.95 0.54 18.74
C LYS A 119 -5.61 -0.83 18.11
N LYS A 120 -6.26 -1.17 17.01
CA LYS A 120 -6.10 -2.48 16.36
C LYS A 120 -4.78 -2.59 15.62
N TYR A 121 -4.38 -1.58 14.87
CA TYR A 121 -3.32 -1.67 13.86
C TYR A 121 -2.04 -0.90 14.20
N PHE A 122 -2.07 -0.01 15.21
CA PHE A 122 -0.91 0.80 15.54
C PHE A 122 -0.38 0.51 16.96
N ILE A 123 0.91 0.77 17.12
CA ILE A 123 1.58 0.89 18.41
C ILE A 123 1.82 2.38 18.62
N HIS A 124 1.33 2.90 19.73
CA HIS A 124 1.57 4.26 20.15
C HIS A 124 2.92 4.33 20.88
N THR A 125 3.84 5.14 20.37
CA THR A 125 5.15 5.33 20.99
C THR A 125 5.29 6.79 21.42
N PRO A 126 5.15 7.08 22.71
CA PRO A 126 5.45 8.41 23.23
C PRO A 126 6.94 8.69 23.07
N SER A 127 7.29 9.79 22.40
CA SER A 127 8.69 10.22 22.31
C SER A 127 9.09 10.96 23.59
N SER A 128 10.09 10.44 24.26
CA SER A 128 10.67 11.07 25.46
C SER A 128 11.59 12.27 25.14
N VAL A 129 12.00 12.44 23.88
CA VAL A 129 13.03 13.45 23.52
C VAL A 129 12.43 14.73 22.97
N ASN A 130 11.35 14.66 22.14
CA ASN A 130 10.81 15.85 21.45
C ASN A 130 9.30 16.08 21.69
N MET A 131 8.66 15.42 22.63
CA MET A 131 7.20 15.45 22.85
C MET A 131 6.35 15.09 21.59
N ILE A 132 6.97 14.52 20.55
CA ILE A 132 6.28 14.12 19.33
C ILE A 132 5.82 12.69 19.52
N THR A 133 4.52 12.52 19.61
CA THR A 133 3.88 11.22 19.61
C THR A 133 3.96 10.62 18.20
N THR A 134 4.45 9.39 18.11
CA THR A 134 4.45 8.64 16.85
C THR A 134 3.60 7.38 16.95
N TYR A 135 3.08 6.98 15.81
CA TYR A 135 2.23 5.80 15.64
C TYR A 135 2.88 4.86 14.65
N MET A 136 3.24 3.68 15.09
CA MET A 136 3.89 2.67 14.24
C MET A 136 2.90 1.57 13.89
N ILE A 137 2.85 1.20 12.62
CA ILE A 137 2.07 0.06 12.14
C ILE A 137 2.60 -1.22 12.78
N LYS A 138 1.70 -2.08 13.28
CA LYS A 138 2.03 -3.37 13.87
C LYS A 138 2.61 -4.33 12.82
N ASP A 139 3.55 -5.17 13.22
CA ASP A 139 4.29 -6.06 12.31
C ASP A 139 3.40 -7.05 11.57
N PHE A 140 2.32 -7.54 12.18
CA PHE A 140 1.41 -8.46 11.50
C PHE A 140 0.73 -7.84 10.26
N ILE A 141 0.60 -6.50 10.22
CA ILE A 141 0.13 -5.76 9.05
C ILE A 141 1.28 -5.52 8.07
N LYS A 142 2.44 -5.05 8.55
CA LYS A 142 3.62 -4.81 7.69
C LYS A 142 4.02 -6.05 6.92
N ASN A 143 3.95 -7.23 7.52
CA ASN A 143 4.31 -8.51 6.91
C ASN A 143 3.37 -8.94 5.77
N LEU A 144 2.19 -8.34 5.65
CA LEU A 144 1.26 -8.57 4.53
C LEU A 144 1.63 -7.76 3.29
N ILE A 145 2.49 -6.73 3.42
CA ILE A 145 2.80 -5.77 2.37
C ILE A 145 4.25 -5.92 1.92
N GLN A 146 4.44 -5.98 0.62
CA GLN A 146 5.76 -6.00 0.00
C GLN A 146 6.00 -4.69 -0.75
N PHE A 147 6.87 -3.83 -0.19
CA PHE A 147 7.27 -2.59 -0.84
C PHE A 147 8.37 -2.83 -1.87
N ARG A 148 8.24 -2.27 -3.09
CA ARG A 148 9.18 -2.42 -4.20
C ARG A 148 9.31 -1.13 -5.00
N LEU A 149 10.52 -0.84 -5.43
CA LEU A 149 10.79 0.20 -6.43
C LEU A 149 10.24 -0.24 -7.78
N LEU A 150 9.46 0.61 -8.43
CA LEU A 150 8.94 0.39 -9.77
C LEU A 150 8.80 1.71 -10.51
N ASN A 151 9.36 1.76 -11.72
CA ASN A 151 9.12 2.84 -12.67
C ASN A 151 8.10 2.35 -13.72
N PHE A 152 6.96 3.03 -13.83
CA PHE A 152 5.95 2.71 -14.84
C PHE A 152 6.42 2.92 -16.29
N LEU A 153 7.54 3.60 -16.49
CA LEU A 153 8.15 3.76 -17.82
C LEU A 153 9.08 2.61 -18.20
N ASP A 154 9.36 1.68 -17.31
CA ASP A 154 10.18 0.52 -17.62
C ASP A 154 9.45 -0.36 -18.65
N LYS A 155 10.23 -0.92 -19.59
CA LYS A 155 9.68 -1.74 -20.68
C LYS A 155 9.06 -3.06 -20.19
N ASN A 156 9.59 -3.60 -19.10
CA ASN A 156 9.13 -4.85 -18.52
C ASN A 156 9.07 -4.71 -17.01
N TYR A 157 7.92 -5.03 -16.42
CA TYR A 157 7.78 -5.13 -14.99
C TYR A 157 8.17 -6.53 -14.52
N PRO A 158 8.97 -6.67 -13.45
CA PRO A 158 9.26 -7.98 -12.87
C PRO A 158 8.05 -8.51 -12.07
N ILE A 159 6.84 -8.40 -12.65
CA ILE A 159 5.57 -8.77 -12.06
C ILE A 159 4.91 -9.78 -12.98
N ALA A 160 4.97 -11.06 -12.61
CA ALA A 160 4.32 -12.16 -13.33
C ALA A 160 2.97 -12.58 -12.73
N THR A 161 2.54 -11.90 -11.68
CA THR A 161 1.35 -12.25 -10.90
C THR A 161 0.12 -11.48 -11.41
N LYS A 162 -1.03 -12.16 -11.45
CA LYS A 162 -2.34 -11.49 -11.60
C LYS A 162 -2.83 -11.00 -10.24
N PHE A 163 -3.52 -9.88 -10.24
CA PHE A 163 -4.07 -9.25 -9.03
C PHE A 163 -5.59 -9.28 -9.04
N ASP A 164 -6.17 -9.38 -7.85
CA ASP A 164 -7.61 -9.27 -7.64
C ASP A 164 -8.07 -7.81 -7.64
N ILE A 165 -7.21 -6.91 -7.13
CA ILE A 165 -7.39 -5.46 -7.18
C ILE A 165 -6.07 -4.80 -7.50
N ILE A 166 -6.10 -3.80 -8.39
CA ILE A 166 -5.02 -2.85 -8.61
C ILE A 166 -5.55 -1.46 -8.28
N LEU A 167 -4.95 -0.80 -7.30
CA LEU A 167 -5.16 0.62 -7.02
C LEU A 167 -4.03 1.41 -7.65
N CYS A 168 -4.33 2.17 -8.70
CA CYS A 168 -3.39 3.09 -9.34
C CYS A 168 -4.01 4.48 -9.37
N ARG A 169 -3.94 5.15 -8.24
CA ARG A 169 -4.67 6.40 -7.99
C ARG A 169 -3.70 7.58 -7.89
N ASN A 170 -4.14 8.72 -8.42
CA ASN A 170 -3.39 9.97 -8.35
C ASN A 170 -1.97 9.91 -8.96
N VAL A 171 -1.72 8.95 -9.86
CA VAL A 171 -0.44 8.76 -10.56
C VAL A 171 -0.61 8.89 -12.07
N LEU A 172 -1.66 8.29 -12.62
CA LEU A 172 -1.85 8.19 -14.09
C LEU A 172 -1.96 9.54 -14.79
N TYR A 173 -2.42 10.59 -14.11
CA TYR A 173 -2.54 11.92 -14.74
C TYR A 173 -1.18 12.58 -15.05
N TYR A 174 -0.08 12.07 -14.50
CA TYR A 174 1.27 12.51 -14.86
C TYR A 174 1.76 11.94 -16.21
N PHE A 175 1.07 10.94 -16.75
CA PHE A 175 1.46 10.28 -17.99
C PHE A 175 0.56 10.69 -19.15
N LYS A 176 1.13 10.75 -20.36
CA LYS A 176 0.38 10.89 -21.60
C LYS A 176 -0.46 9.63 -21.86
N ASP A 177 -1.56 9.77 -22.59
CA ASP A 177 -2.51 8.67 -22.84
C ASP A 177 -1.85 7.43 -23.45
N GLU A 178 -0.92 7.61 -24.41
CA GLU A 178 -0.14 6.53 -25.03
C GLU A 178 0.70 5.72 -24.03
N VAL A 179 1.10 6.34 -22.91
CA VAL A 179 1.85 5.68 -21.85
C VAL A 179 0.91 4.96 -20.89
N ARG A 180 -0.26 5.58 -20.59
CA ARG A 180 -1.27 4.97 -19.72
C ARG A 180 -1.74 3.62 -20.23
N GLU A 181 -1.97 3.49 -21.55
CA GLU A 181 -2.37 2.24 -22.19
C GLU A 181 -1.31 1.11 -22.11
N LYS A 182 -0.06 1.45 -21.82
CA LYS A 182 1.04 0.48 -21.70
C LYS A 182 1.33 0.03 -20.28
N ILE A 183 0.75 0.72 -19.27
CA ILE A 183 1.00 0.44 -17.85
C ILE A 183 0.26 -0.83 -17.41
N PHE A 184 -0.89 -1.10 -17.97
CA PHE A 184 -1.77 -2.22 -17.68
C PHE A 184 -2.08 -3.03 -18.97
#